data_3b9c43a072312126e5b88c108c215c9f
#
_entry.id   3b9c43a072312126e5b88c108c215c9f
#
_cell.length_a   1.000
_cell.length_b   1.000
_cell.length_c   1.000
_cell.angle_alpha   90.00
_cell.angle_beta   90.00
_cell.angle_gamma   90.00
#
_symmetry.space_group_name_H-M   'P 1'
#
loop_
_entity.id
_entity.type
_entity.pdbx_description
1 polymer ?
#
loop_
_entity_poly.entity_id
_entity_poly.type
_entity_poly.pdbx_seq_one_letter_code
_entity_poly.pdbx_strand_id
1 'polypeptide(L)'
;MEPDELEAVAAEGALVVDIRPAAQRHEEGALPGAVVIERNVLEWQLDPTGAHRIAQVRAHDQPVVVVCSAGYASSLAAESLADVGFTRAADLVGGYQAWRQWSEHRSAGTAEESAGPGSGA
;
A
#
# COMPACT_ATOMS: atom_id res chain seq x y z
N MET A 1 7.35 2.01 -6.02
CA MET A 1 6.35 3.11 -6.07
C MET A 1 6.59 4.06 -4.92
N GLU A 2 6.56 5.34 -5.16
CA GLU A 2 6.75 6.35 -4.13
C GLU A 2 5.45 6.63 -3.37
N PRO A 3 5.53 7.09 -2.11
CA PRO A 3 4.33 7.34 -1.31
C PRO A 3 3.32 8.30 -1.93
N ASP A 4 3.77 9.32 -2.63
CA ASP A 4 2.89 10.31 -3.25
C ASP A 4 2.08 9.76 -4.43
N GLU A 5 2.47 8.60 -4.96
CA GLU A 5 1.76 7.95 -6.06
C GLU A 5 0.64 7.02 -5.57
N LEU A 6 0.67 6.62 -4.31
CA LEU A 6 -0.20 5.56 -3.79
C LEU A 6 -1.69 5.92 -3.90
N GLU A 7 -2.08 7.12 -3.49
CA GLU A 7 -3.47 7.54 -3.54
C GLU A 7 -4.02 7.56 -4.96
N ALA A 8 -3.21 8.03 -5.91
CA ALA A 8 -3.61 8.10 -7.32
C ALA A 8 -3.82 6.71 -7.92
N VAL A 9 -2.90 5.78 -7.69
CA VAL A 9 -3.03 4.43 -8.24
C VAL A 9 -4.16 3.65 -7.56
N ALA A 10 -4.39 3.87 -6.28
CA ALA A 10 -5.52 3.28 -5.57
C ALA A 10 -6.85 3.78 -6.15
N ALA A 11 -6.95 5.08 -6.45
CA ALA A 11 -8.13 5.66 -7.09
C ALA A 11 -8.36 5.09 -8.49
N GLU A 12 -7.31 4.66 -9.18
CA GLU A 12 -7.39 4.02 -10.49
C GLU A 12 -7.72 2.53 -10.42
N GLY A 13 -7.89 1.98 -9.23
CA GLY A 13 -8.29 0.59 -9.04
C GLY A 13 -7.19 -0.36 -8.63
N ALA A 14 -6.01 0.12 -8.25
CA ALA A 14 -4.96 -0.74 -7.72
C ALA A 14 -5.39 -1.35 -6.39
N LEU A 15 -5.06 -2.62 -6.19
CA LEU A 15 -5.26 -3.30 -4.92
C LEU A 15 -4.05 -3.01 -4.03
N VAL A 16 -4.29 -2.34 -2.92
CA VAL A 16 -3.24 -2.03 -1.93
C VAL A 16 -3.32 -3.08 -0.84
N VAL A 17 -2.22 -3.77 -0.60
CA VAL A 17 -2.15 -4.88 0.36
C VAL A 17 -1.13 -4.57 1.43
N ASP A 18 -1.57 -4.56 2.68
CA ASP A 18 -0.73 -4.34 3.86
C ASP A 18 -0.34 -5.70 4.44
N ILE A 19 0.95 -6.01 4.37
CA ILE A 19 1.47 -7.30 4.85
C ILE A 19 2.13 -7.20 6.23
N ARG A 20 1.99 -6.07 6.91
CA ARG A 20 2.59 -5.92 8.25
C ARG A 20 1.93 -6.88 9.25
N PRO A 21 2.70 -7.42 10.20
CA PRO A 21 2.11 -8.17 11.31
C PRO A 21 1.12 -7.33 12.11
N ALA A 22 0.13 -7.98 12.73
CA ALA A 22 -0.91 -7.28 13.48
C ALA A 22 -0.36 -6.37 14.57
N ALA A 23 0.65 -6.81 15.31
CA ALA A 23 1.28 -6.00 16.36
C ALA A 23 1.89 -4.72 15.81
N GLN A 24 2.54 -4.80 14.64
CA GLN A 24 3.16 -3.65 13.99
C GLN A 24 2.11 -2.67 13.47
N ARG A 25 1.03 -3.17 12.88
CA ARG A 25 -0.09 -2.32 12.45
C ARG A 25 -0.75 -1.61 13.62
N HIS A 26 -0.89 -2.30 14.74
CA HIS A 26 -1.46 -1.74 15.96
C HIS A 26 -0.59 -0.61 16.52
N GLU A 27 0.72 -0.81 16.50
CA GLU A 27 1.68 0.18 17.00
C GLU A 27 1.82 1.38 16.08
N GLU A 28 1.90 1.16 14.78
CA GLU A 28 2.18 2.20 13.79
C GLU A 28 0.91 2.89 13.25
N GLY A 29 -0.21 2.21 13.28
CA GLY A 29 -1.47 2.70 12.71
C GLY A 29 -1.86 1.98 11.43
N ALA A 30 -3.12 2.05 11.07
CA ALA A 30 -3.66 1.41 9.87
C ALA A 30 -3.35 2.23 8.63
N LEU A 31 -3.18 1.55 7.49
CA LEU A 31 -3.09 2.19 6.19
C LEU A 31 -4.51 2.26 5.59
N PRO A 32 -5.07 3.46 5.42
CA PRO A 32 -6.44 3.59 4.92
C PRO A 32 -6.60 2.97 3.52
N GLY A 33 -7.68 2.23 3.32
CA GLY A 33 -8.00 1.62 2.03
C GLY A 33 -7.23 0.37 1.69
N ALA A 34 -6.29 -0.05 2.51
CA ALA A 34 -5.53 -1.27 2.27
C ALA A 34 -6.29 -2.51 2.76
N VAL A 35 -6.10 -3.61 2.03
CA VAL A 35 -6.53 -4.93 2.47
C VAL A 35 -5.38 -5.55 3.25
N VAL A 36 -5.67 -6.08 4.42
CA VAL A 36 -4.66 -6.71 5.27
C VAL A 36 -4.56 -8.19 4.92
N ILE A 37 -3.36 -8.63 4.54
CA ILE A 37 -3.07 -10.03 4.27
C ILE A 37 -1.72 -10.36 4.90
N GLU A 38 -1.67 -11.39 5.72
CA GLU A 38 -0.40 -11.83 6.31
C GLU A 38 0.53 -12.37 5.22
N ARG A 39 1.83 -12.10 5.35
CA ARG A 39 2.81 -12.45 4.33
C ARG A 39 2.81 -13.94 3.97
N ASN A 40 2.61 -14.81 4.96
CA ASN A 40 2.68 -16.25 4.76
C ASN A 40 1.52 -16.83 3.94
N VAL A 41 0.44 -16.09 3.77
CA VAL A 41 -0.72 -16.53 2.96
C VAL A 41 -0.98 -15.61 1.77
N LEU A 42 -0.04 -14.70 1.48
CA LEU A 42 -0.23 -13.68 0.45
C LEU A 42 -0.51 -14.29 -0.93
N GLU A 43 0.35 -15.16 -1.41
CA GLU A 43 0.21 -15.78 -2.72
C GLU A 43 -1.07 -16.62 -2.82
N TRP A 44 -1.38 -17.32 -1.75
CA TRP A 44 -2.57 -18.18 -1.67
C TRP A 44 -3.86 -17.37 -1.79
N GLN A 45 -3.93 -16.23 -1.10
CA GLN A 45 -5.14 -15.39 -1.11
C GLN A 45 -5.20 -14.45 -2.31
N LEU A 46 -4.10 -14.17 -2.98
CA LEU A 46 -4.07 -13.29 -4.13
C LEU A 46 -4.06 -14.01 -5.47
N ASP A 47 -3.75 -15.30 -5.53
CA ASP A 47 -3.73 -16.02 -6.80
C ASP A 47 -5.11 -15.99 -7.46
N PRO A 48 -5.27 -15.34 -8.64
CA PRO A 48 -6.58 -15.24 -9.30
C PRO A 48 -7.16 -16.58 -9.71
N THR A 49 -6.33 -17.62 -9.83
CA THR A 49 -6.75 -18.98 -10.19
C THR A 49 -7.05 -19.82 -8.96
N GLY A 50 -6.75 -19.33 -7.77
CA GLY A 50 -6.91 -20.07 -6.53
C GLY A 50 -8.33 -20.05 -6.00
N ALA A 51 -8.72 -21.15 -5.32
CA ALA A 51 -10.04 -21.29 -4.71
C ALA A 51 -10.20 -20.40 -3.47
N HIS A 52 -9.09 -19.93 -2.90
CA HIS A 52 -9.07 -19.15 -1.65
C HIS A 52 -8.73 -17.67 -1.88
N ARG A 53 -8.83 -17.22 -3.12
CA ARG A 53 -8.58 -15.80 -3.44
C ARG A 53 -9.60 -14.91 -2.73
N ILE A 54 -9.15 -13.73 -2.33
CA ILE A 54 -10.05 -12.71 -1.78
C ILE A 54 -10.92 -12.12 -2.89
N ALA A 55 -12.08 -11.56 -2.52
CA ALA A 55 -13.04 -11.03 -3.49
C ALA A 55 -12.48 -9.87 -4.33
N GLN A 56 -11.50 -9.13 -3.80
CA GLN A 56 -10.91 -7.98 -4.46
C GLN A 56 -9.99 -8.35 -5.62
N VAL A 57 -9.53 -9.61 -5.69
CA VAL A 57 -8.66 -10.06 -6.77
C VAL A 57 -9.50 -10.43 -7.99
N ARG A 58 -9.17 -9.86 -9.14
CA ARG A 58 -9.92 -10.08 -10.39
C ARG A 58 -9.10 -10.78 -11.46
N ALA A 59 -7.85 -10.38 -11.65
CA ALA A 59 -7.02 -10.90 -12.74
C ALA A 59 -5.54 -10.67 -12.47
N HIS A 60 -4.67 -11.34 -13.22
CA HIS A 60 -3.21 -11.21 -13.11
C HIS A 60 -2.69 -9.84 -13.55
N ASP A 61 -3.41 -9.11 -14.39
CA ASP A 61 -3.00 -7.78 -14.85
C ASP A 61 -3.49 -6.65 -13.94
N GLN A 62 -4.21 -6.97 -12.89
CA GLN A 62 -4.65 -5.99 -11.90
C GLN A 62 -3.42 -5.40 -11.20
N PRO A 63 -3.31 -4.08 -11.09
CA PRO A 63 -2.22 -3.48 -10.33
C PRO A 63 -2.34 -3.82 -8.85
N VAL A 64 -1.24 -4.28 -8.26
CA VAL A 64 -1.16 -4.61 -6.83
C VAL A 64 0.03 -3.87 -6.23
N VAL A 65 -0.20 -3.17 -5.15
CA VAL A 65 0.86 -2.51 -4.39
C VAL A 65 0.95 -3.15 -3.01
N VAL A 66 2.11 -3.70 -2.70
CA VAL A 66 2.36 -4.35 -1.42
C VAL A 66 3.07 -3.38 -0.49
N VAL A 67 2.59 -3.29 0.75
CA VAL A 67 3.13 -2.37 1.75
C VAL A 67 3.55 -3.12 3.00
N CYS A 68 4.77 -2.90 3.44
CA CYS A 68 5.25 -3.32 4.76
C CYS A 68 5.66 -2.08 5.57
N SER A 69 6.30 -2.27 6.73
CA SER A 69 6.66 -1.14 7.59
C SER A 69 7.74 -0.24 6.97
N ALA A 70 8.84 -0.83 6.52
CA ALA A 70 10.02 -0.09 6.07
C ALA A 70 10.41 -0.34 4.60
N GLY A 71 9.72 -1.23 3.90
CA GLY A 71 9.94 -1.50 2.49
C GLY A 71 10.72 -2.76 2.13
N TYR A 72 11.29 -3.46 3.07
CA TYR A 72 12.09 -4.67 2.78
C TYR A 72 11.24 -5.87 2.42
N ALA A 73 10.33 -6.26 3.29
CA ALA A 73 9.48 -7.43 3.08
C ALA A 73 8.56 -7.25 1.89
N SER A 74 8.08 -6.04 1.62
CA SER A 74 7.20 -5.76 0.50
C SER A 74 7.91 -5.89 -0.85
N SER A 75 9.19 -5.57 -0.91
CA SER A 75 10.00 -5.77 -2.12
C SER A 75 10.05 -7.24 -2.52
N LEU A 76 10.35 -8.13 -1.57
CA LEU A 76 10.37 -9.57 -1.79
C LEU A 76 8.97 -10.12 -2.10
N ALA A 77 7.95 -9.59 -1.44
CA ALA A 77 6.56 -10.00 -1.68
C ALA A 77 6.10 -9.62 -3.09
N ALA A 78 6.46 -8.45 -3.59
CA ALA A 78 6.13 -8.03 -4.95
C ALA A 78 6.78 -8.95 -5.98
N GLU A 79 8.04 -9.36 -5.77
CA GLU A 79 8.72 -10.32 -6.63
C GLU A 79 7.98 -11.67 -6.61
N SER A 80 7.56 -12.13 -5.45
CA SER A 80 6.82 -13.39 -5.31
C SER A 80 5.48 -13.34 -6.06
N LEU A 81 4.79 -12.21 -6.02
CA LEU A 81 3.55 -12.03 -6.79
C LEU A 81 3.80 -12.03 -8.29
N ALA A 82 4.92 -11.48 -8.75
CA ALA A 82 5.30 -11.57 -10.15
C ALA A 82 5.49 -13.03 -10.58
N ASP A 83 6.10 -13.84 -9.71
CA ASP A 83 6.28 -15.28 -9.98
C ASP A 83 4.94 -16.03 -10.02
N VAL A 84 3.94 -15.58 -9.28
CA VAL A 84 2.58 -16.12 -9.33
C VAL A 84 1.84 -15.70 -10.61
N GLY A 85 2.35 -14.73 -11.33
CA GLY A 85 1.81 -14.29 -12.61
C GLY A 85 1.28 -12.85 -12.65
N PHE A 86 1.39 -12.11 -11.56
CA PHE A 86 0.99 -10.70 -11.58
C PHE A 86 1.96 -9.89 -12.43
N THR A 87 1.42 -9.18 -13.43
CA THR A 87 2.23 -8.40 -14.37
C THR A 87 2.46 -6.97 -13.89
N ARG A 88 1.72 -6.53 -12.87
CA ARG A 88 1.75 -5.15 -12.37
C ARG A 88 1.84 -5.11 -10.85
N ALA A 89 2.69 -5.96 -10.28
CA ALA A 89 2.96 -5.95 -8.84
C ALA A 89 4.09 -4.97 -8.53
N ALA A 90 3.89 -4.15 -7.51
CA ALA A 90 4.87 -3.19 -7.04
C ALA A 90 4.88 -3.15 -5.52
N ASP A 91 5.93 -2.63 -4.93
CA ASP A 91 6.01 -2.35 -3.51
C ASP A 91 6.08 -0.84 -3.26
N LEU A 92 5.70 -0.43 -2.06
CA LEU A 92 5.78 0.96 -1.64
C LEU A 92 7.17 1.23 -1.05
N VAL A 93 7.92 2.12 -1.69
CA VAL A 93 9.27 2.48 -1.26
C VAL A 93 9.22 3.13 0.12
N GLY A 94 10.02 2.59 1.05
CA GLY A 94 10.02 3.04 2.43
C GLY A 94 8.82 2.58 3.26
N GLY A 95 7.88 1.89 2.66
CA GLY A 95 6.74 1.28 3.32
C GLY A 95 5.77 2.26 3.98
N TYR A 96 5.04 1.75 4.95
CA TYR A 96 4.06 2.54 5.69
C TYR A 96 4.70 3.76 6.38
N GLN A 97 5.90 3.61 6.91
CA GLN A 97 6.59 4.71 7.59
C GLN A 97 6.82 5.90 6.66
N ALA A 98 7.23 5.65 5.42
CA ALA A 98 7.42 6.69 4.42
C ALA A 98 6.09 7.32 4.01
N TRP A 99 5.05 6.51 3.84
CA TRP A 99 3.70 7.01 3.54
C TRP A 99 3.17 7.89 4.67
N ARG A 100 3.37 7.48 5.91
CA ARG A 100 2.94 8.23 7.08
C ARG A 100 3.63 9.59 7.15
N GLN A 101 4.93 9.63 6.93
CA GLN A 101 5.68 10.88 6.91
C GLN A 101 5.18 11.80 5.79
N TRP A 102 4.97 11.26 4.61
CA TRP A 102 4.44 12.01 3.49
C TRP A 102 3.03 12.55 3.79
N SER A 103 2.17 11.73 4.35
CA SER A 103 0.80 12.09 4.70
C SER A 103 0.74 13.17 5.76
N GLU A 104 1.56 13.07 6.81
CA GLU A 104 1.66 14.08 7.86
C GLU A 104 2.20 15.40 7.32
N HIS A 105 3.21 15.34 6.48
CA HIS A 105 3.82 16.52 5.88
C HIS A 105 2.83 17.22 4.93
N ARG A 106 2.11 16.45 4.14
CA ARG A 106 1.06 16.97 3.26
C ARG A 106 -0.04 17.68 4.05
N SER A 107 -0.50 17.09 5.15
CA SER A 107 -1.54 17.67 6.01
C SER A 107 -1.06 18.97 6.65
N ALA A 108 0.18 19.01 7.12
CA ALA A 108 0.78 20.23 7.68
C ALA A 108 0.89 21.32 6.63
N GLY A 109 1.35 20.99 5.42
CA GLY A 109 1.42 21.91 4.30
C GLY A 109 0.06 22.46 3.90
N THR A 110 -0.94 21.61 3.84
CA THR A 110 -2.32 22.02 3.54
C THR A 110 -2.87 22.95 4.62
N ALA A 111 -2.61 22.65 5.88
CA ALA A 111 -3.04 23.50 7.00
C ALA A 111 -2.35 24.87 6.95
N GLU A 112 -1.08 24.91 6.63
CA GLU A 112 -0.34 26.16 6.46
C GLU A 112 -0.89 26.98 5.31
N GLU A 113 -1.21 26.33 4.19
CA GLU A 113 -1.81 27.00 3.04
C GLU A 113 -3.19 27.57 3.38
N SER A 114 -3.98 26.86 4.15
CA SER A 114 -5.31 27.33 4.56
C SER A 114 -5.21 28.54 5.46
N ALA A 115 -4.23 28.59 6.33
CA ALA A 115 -4.00 29.70 7.26
C ALA A 115 -3.23 30.83 6.60
N GLY A 116 -2.28 30.50 5.72
CA GLY A 116 -1.33 31.42 5.14
C GLY A 116 -1.92 32.61 4.43
N PRO A 117 -2.80 32.43 3.41
CA PRO A 117 -3.32 33.60 2.67
C PRO A 117 -4.11 34.58 3.54
N GLY A 118 -4.89 34.05 4.46
CA GLY A 118 -5.68 34.87 5.35
C GLY A 118 -4.89 35.47 6.47
N SER A 119 -3.93 34.74 6.99
CA SER A 119 -3.13 35.13 8.16
C SER A 119 -1.75 35.59 7.79
N GLY A 120 -1.18 35.04 6.75
CA GLY A 120 0.14 35.42 6.29
C GLY A 120 0.15 36.57 5.33
N ALA A 121 -1.00 36.93 4.88
CA ALA A 121 -1.12 38.06 3.97
C ALA A 121 -0.82 39.37 4.66
#